data_d5d759c35308d6419a7280b715bade9d
#
_entry.id   d5d759c35308d6419a7280b715bade9d
#
_cell.length_a   1.000
_cell.length_b   1.000
_cell.length_c   1.000
_cell.angle_alpha   90.00
_cell.angle_beta   90.00
_cell.angle_gamma   90.00
#
_symmetry.space_group_name_H-M   'P 1'
#
loop_
_entity.id
_entity.type
_entity.pdbx_description
1 polymer ?
#
loop_
_entity_poly.entity_id
_entity_poly.type
_entity_poly.pdbx_seq_one_letter_code
_entity_poly.pdbx_strand_id
1 'polypeptide(L)'
;MTSVSSPPSPRPSPSWGGRGRASGFALLEVLVALTILAVAIVAFMQLSSQGLRLLHLSDDYQQAVVVADRVARATDVIEEGADAGQEGRFQWERRVTLVPVPEELTPGAGPRLRLYALSVAVRWGGSRTLELASLRTVTRAVAP
;
A
#
# COMPACT_ATOMS: atom_id res chain seq x y z
N MET A 1 76.45 -73.64 12.05
CA MET A 1 74.99 -73.46 11.95
C MET A 1 74.70 -72.00 11.80
N THR A 2 74.55 -71.55 10.54
CA THR A 2 74.30 -70.12 10.17
C THR A 2 72.88 -70.06 9.69
N SER A 3 72.01 -69.42 10.46
CA SER A 3 70.57 -69.08 10.05
C SER A 3 70.54 -67.87 9.15
N VAL A 4 70.12 -68.08 7.93
CA VAL A 4 69.90 -67.05 6.95
C VAL A 4 68.51 -66.50 7.20
N SER A 5 68.47 -65.21 7.56
CA SER A 5 67.25 -64.41 7.73
C SER A 5 66.80 -63.84 6.35
N SER A 6 65.58 -64.18 5.91
CA SER A 6 64.99 -63.70 4.71
C SER A 6 64.51 -62.29 4.88
N PRO A 7 64.60 -61.41 3.84
CA PRO A 7 64.12 -60.05 3.92
C PRO A 7 62.57 -59.92 3.77
N PRO A 8 61.94 -58.93 4.36
CA PRO A 8 60.50 -58.77 4.31
C PRO A 8 60.06 -58.26 2.92
N SER A 9 58.91 -58.74 2.47
CA SER A 9 58.28 -58.39 1.18
C SER A 9 57.80 -56.94 1.15
N PRO A 10 57.87 -56.29 -0.02
CA PRO A 10 57.43 -54.89 -0.17
C PRO A 10 55.88 -54.77 -0.07
N ARG A 11 55.42 -53.78 0.66
CA ARG A 11 53.98 -53.43 0.79
C ARG A 11 53.46 -52.86 -0.50
N PRO A 12 52.25 -53.23 -0.98
CA PRO A 12 51.61 -52.62 -2.13
C PRO A 12 51.27 -51.14 -1.86
N SER A 13 51.67 -50.27 -2.75
CA SER A 13 51.34 -48.86 -2.75
C SER A 13 49.83 -48.66 -3.01
N PRO A 14 49.16 -47.70 -2.33
CA PRO A 14 47.75 -47.41 -2.62
C PRO A 14 47.63 -46.75 -4.00
N SER A 15 46.91 -47.43 -4.86
CA SER A 15 46.51 -46.90 -6.19
C SER A 15 45.50 -45.80 -6.04
N TRP A 16 45.92 -44.56 -6.14
CA TRP A 16 45.07 -43.38 -6.30
C TRP A 16 44.56 -43.30 -7.76
N GLY A 17 43.65 -44.21 -8.13
CA GLY A 17 43.00 -44.20 -9.43
C GLY A 17 41.53 -43.84 -9.25
N GLY A 18 41.16 -42.62 -9.51
CA GLY A 18 39.76 -42.22 -9.46
C GLY A 18 39.48 -40.73 -9.56
N ARG A 19 40.20 -40.00 -10.39
CA ARG A 19 39.84 -38.62 -10.76
C ARG A 19 39.47 -38.54 -12.23
N GLY A 20 38.18 -38.70 -12.52
CA GLY A 20 37.79 -38.62 -13.93
C GLY A 20 36.30 -38.51 -14.22
N ARG A 21 35.43 -38.10 -13.27
CA ARG A 21 34.00 -37.90 -13.58
C ARG A 21 33.29 -36.76 -12.86
N ALA A 22 33.99 -35.92 -12.11
CA ALA A 22 33.35 -34.82 -11.37
C ALA A 22 33.20 -33.50 -12.20
N SER A 23 33.98 -33.32 -13.25
CA SER A 23 34.05 -32.01 -13.95
C SER A 23 32.86 -31.72 -14.85
N GLY A 24 32.22 -32.73 -15.46
CA GLY A 24 31.06 -32.51 -16.34
C GLY A 24 29.77 -32.24 -15.59
N PHE A 25 29.61 -32.84 -14.42
CA PHE A 25 28.45 -32.63 -13.59
C PHE A 25 28.45 -31.25 -12.93
N ALA A 26 29.58 -30.76 -12.48
CA ALA A 26 29.73 -29.44 -11.90
C ALA A 26 29.42 -28.30 -12.90
N LEU A 27 29.76 -28.46 -14.16
CA LEU A 27 29.51 -27.42 -15.16
C LEU A 27 28.03 -27.32 -15.53
N LEU A 28 27.32 -28.44 -15.62
CA LEU A 28 25.88 -28.49 -15.84
C LEU A 28 25.11 -27.93 -14.61
N GLU A 29 25.55 -28.24 -13.41
CA GLU A 29 24.97 -27.71 -12.17
C GLU A 29 25.10 -26.21 -12.07
N VAL A 30 26.26 -25.64 -12.40
CA VAL A 30 26.47 -24.18 -12.43
C VAL A 30 25.57 -23.53 -13.48
N LEU A 31 25.41 -24.15 -14.66
CA LEU A 31 24.55 -23.62 -15.72
C LEU A 31 23.07 -23.61 -15.29
N VAL A 32 22.59 -24.67 -14.65
CA VAL A 32 21.23 -24.75 -14.09
C VAL A 32 21.06 -23.73 -12.97
N ALA A 33 22.02 -23.60 -12.06
CA ALA A 33 21.98 -22.63 -10.99
C ALA A 33 21.90 -21.18 -11.53
N LEU A 34 22.69 -20.85 -12.54
CA LEU A 34 22.66 -19.53 -13.19
C LEU A 34 21.33 -19.24 -13.90
N THR A 35 20.73 -20.25 -14.55
CA THR A 35 19.42 -20.07 -15.20
C THR A 35 18.31 -19.82 -14.17
N ILE A 36 18.30 -20.57 -13.07
CA ILE A 36 17.34 -20.35 -11.97
C ILE A 36 17.55 -18.97 -11.35
N LEU A 37 18.80 -18.58 -11.11
CA LEU A 37 19.13 -17.26 -10.57
C LEU A 37 18.66 -16.14 -11.51
N ALA A 38 18.89 -16.26 -12.81
CA ALA A 38 18.46 -15.28 -13.80
C ALA A 38 16.93 -15.11 -13.80
N VAL A 39 16.18 -16.21 -13.78
CA VAL A 39 14.70 -16.18 -13.69
C VAL A 39 14.25 -15.54 -12.38
N ALA A 40 14.89 -15.86 -11.27
CA ALA A 40 14.56 -15.27 -9.96
C ALA A 40 14.79 -13.76 -9.93
N ILE A 41 15.89 -13.27 -10.54
CA ILE A 41 16.17 -11.84 -10.63
C ILE A 41 15.11 -11.12 -11.47
N VAL A 42 14.73 -11.68 -12.62
CA VAL A 42 13.70 -11.09 -13.49
C VAL A 42 12.35 -11.04 -12.77
N ALA A 43 11.96 -12.12 -12.09
CA ALA A 43 10.73 -12.17 -11.31
C ALA A 43 10.74 -11.12 -10.18
N PHE A 44 11.84 -10.97 -9.48
CA PHE A 44 12.00 -9.95 -8.43
C PHE A 44 11.88 -8.52 -8.97
N MET A 45 12.48 -8.23 -10.13
CA MET A 45 12.35 -6.91 -10.76
C MET A 45 10.91 -6.61 -11.19
N GLN A 46 10.17 -7.60 -11.69
CA GLN A 46 8.76 -7.44 -12.05
C GLN A 46 7.90 -7.14 -10.82
N LEU A 47 8.09 -7.85 -9.73
CA LEU A 47 7.38 -7.61 -8.47
C LEU A 47 7.67 -6.21 -7.91
N SER A 48 8.94 -5.80 -7.94
CA SER A 48 9.35 -4.47 -7.46
C SER A 48 8.72 -3.33 -8.27
N SER A 49 8.63 -3.48 -9.58
CA SER A 49 8.01 -2.47 -10.45
C SER A 49 6.50 -2.32 -10.23
N GLN A 50 5.80 -3.41 -9.90
CA GLN A 50 4.38 -3.38 -9.54
C GLN A 50 4.16 -2.70 -8.20
N GLY A 51 5.03 -2.96 -7.22
CA GLY A 51 4.98 -2.31 -5.91
C GLY A 51 5.09 -0.79 -5.99
N LEU A 52 5.98 -0.26 -6.81
CA LEU A 52 6.14 1.19 -7.02
C LEU A 52 4.89 1.85 -7.62
N ARG A 53 4.17 1.18 -8.52
CA ARG A 53 2.90 1.70 -9.07
C ARG A 53 1.82 1.83 -8.01
N LEU A 54 1.74 0.90 -7.07
CA LEU A 54 0.78 0.96 -5.96
C LEU A 54 1.09 2.12 -5.01
N LEU A 55 2.35 2.45 -4.77
CA LEU A 55 2.75 3.57 -3.93
C LEU A 55 2.29 4.91 -4.54
N HIS A 56 2.41 5.13 -5.84
CA HIS A 56 1.91 6.34 -6.49
C HIS A 56 0.38 6.47 -6.42
N LEU A 57 -0.34 5.36 -6.52
CA LEU A 57 -1.80 5.37 -6.34
C LEU A 57 -2.20 5.75 -4.93
N SER A 58 -1.49 5.24 -3.93
CA SER A 58 -1.72 5.56 -2.51
C SER A 58 -1.47 7.03 -2.20
N ASP A 59 -0.42 7.61 -2.77
CA ASP A 59 -0.07 9.03 -2.58
C ASP A 59 -1.17 9.96 -3.13
N ASP A 60 -1.69 9.66 -4.34
CA ASP A 60 -2.80 10.40 -4.92
C ASP A 60 -4.05 10.39 -4.03
N TYR A 61 -4.40 9.25 -3.46
CA TYR A 61 -5.53 9.13 -2.54
C TYR A 61 -5.31 9.89 -1.24
N GLN A 62 -4.12 9.83 -0.67
CA GLN A 62 -3.79 10.57 0.54
C GLN A 62 -3.90 12.08 0.31
N GLN A 63 -3.40 12.58 -0.80
CA GLN A 63 -3.54 14.00 -1.17
C GLN A 63 -5.01 14.39 -1.35
N ALA A 64 -5.82 13.55 -2.00
CA ALA A 64 -7.25 13.79 -2.14
C ALA A 64 -7.97 13.86 -0.79
N VAL A 65 -7.62 13.01 0.17
CA VAL A 65 -8.15 13.05 1.55
C VAL A 65 -7.79 14.37 2.23
N VAL A 66 -6.55 14.82 2.10
CA VAL A 66 -6.10 16.09 2.69
C VAL A 66 -6.87 17.28 2.11
N VAL A 67 -7.11 17.29 0.80
CA VAL A 67 -7.93 18.32 0.14
C VAL A 67 -9.36 18.26 0.63
N ALA A 68 -9.97 17.07 0.69
CA ALA A 68 -11.34 16.89 1.18
C ALA A 68 -11.51 17.36 2.64
N ASP A 69 -10.58 17.00 3.52
CA ASP A 69 -10.60 17.41 4.93
C ASP A 69 -10.43 18.91 5.08
N ARG A 70 -9.52 19.53 4.33
CA ARG A 70 -9.33 20.98 4.31
C ARG A 70 -10.60 21.71 3.88
N VAL A 71 -11.22 21.28 2.77
CA VAL A 71 -12.47 21.86 2.25
C VAL A 71 -13.61 21.69 3.26
N ALA A 72 -13.69 20.53 3.92
CA ALA A 72 -14.69 20.25 4.94
C ALA A 72 -14.52 21.14 6.18
N ARG A 73 -13.29 21.49 6.54
CA ARG A 73 -12.98 22.34 7.72
C ARG A 73 -13.02 23.83 7.41
N ALA A 74 -12.87 24.25 6.16
CA ALA A 74 -12.83 25.66 5.77
C ALA A 74 -14.15 26.41 5.99
N THR A 75 -15.20 25.74 6.46
CA THR A 75 -16.53 26.31 6.68
C THR A 75 -16.75 26.63 8.14
N ASP A 76 -16.57 27.90 8.50
CA ASP A 76 -16.92 28.42 9.84
C ASP A 76 -18.42 28.64 9.99
N VAL A 77 -19.12 28.97 8.91
CA VAL A 77 -20.57 29.18 8.89
C VAL A 77 -21.21 28.05 8.10
N ILE A 78 -22.05 27.25 8.78
CA ILE A 78 -22.79 26.16 8.16
C ILE A 78 -24.11 26.70 7.63
N GLU A 79 -24.13 27.01 6.35
CA GLU A 79 -25.33 27.37 5.58
C GLU A 79 -25.58 26.33 4.50
N GLU A 80 -26.86 26.11 4.15
CA GLU A 80 -27.21 25.23 3.04
C GLU A 80 -26.71 25.81 1.74
N GLY A 81 -26.07 24.98 0.94
CA GLY A 81 -25.55 25.38 -0.36
C GLY A 81 -24.60 24.35 -0.95
N ALA A 82 -24.12 24.68 -2.14
CA ALA A 82 -23.11 23.94 -2.83
C ALA A 82 -22.07 24.90 -3.41
N ASP A 83 -20.80 24.56 -3.26
CA ASP A 83 -19.68 25.27 -3.83
C ASP A 83 -18.70 24.28 -4.42
N ALA A 84 -17.93 24.75 -5.38
CA ALA A 84 -16.94 23.94 -6.07
C ALA A 84 -15.69 24.77 -6.33
N GLY A 85 -14.56 24.08 -6.43
CA GLY A 85 -13.28 24.70 -6.71
C GLY A 85 -12.26 23.73 -7.24
N GLN A 86 -11.04 24.22 -7.39
CA GLN A 86 -9.92 23.41 -7.84
C GLN A 86 -8.68 23.75 -7.01
N GLU A 87 -7.98 22.70 -6.59
CA GLU A 87 -6.69 22.79 -5.92
C GLU A 87 -5.67 21.90 -6.63
N GLY A 88 -4.76 22.50 -7.39
CA GLY A 88 -3.83 21.80 -8.25
C GLY A 88 -4.54 20.95 -9.31
N ARG A 89 -4.34 19.63 -9.25
CA ARG A 89 -5.00 18.66 -10.15
C ARG A 89 -6.33 18.13 -9.61
N PHE A 90 -6.71 18.50 -8.37
CA PHE A 90 -7.91 18.04 -7.70
C PHE A 90 -9.04 19.05 -7.92
N GLN A 91 -10.16 18.57 -8.43
CA GLN A 91 -11.42 19.30 -8.48
C GLN A 91 -12.28 18.85 -7.31
N TRP A 92 -12.83 19.78 -6.57
CA TRP A 92 -13.67 19.46 -5.43
C TRP A 92 -15.04 20.13 -5.56
N GLU A 93 -16.05 19.45 -5.04
CA GLU A 93 -17.42 19.94 -4.88
C GLU A 93 -17.85 19.67 -3.43
N ARG A 94 -18.33 20.69 -2.77
CA ARG A 94 -18.87 20.61 -1.41
C ARG A 94 -20.35 20.91 -1.46
N ARG A 95 -21.13 20.11 -0.72
CA ARG A 95 -22.57 20.30 -0.57
C ARG A 95 -22.94 20.20 0.91
N VAL A 96 -23.76 21.17 1.36
CA VAL A 96 -24.31 21.23 2.71
C VAL A 96 -25.83 21.20 2.60
N THR A 97 -26.46 20.22 3.24
CA THR A 97 -27.92 20.04 3.25
C THR A 97 -28.42 19.92 4.68
N LEU A 98 -29.56 20.53 4.97
CA LEU A 98 -30.25 20.36 6.25
C LEU A 98 -30.88 18.97 6.32
N VAL A 99 -30.59 18.23 7.39
CA VAL A 99 -31.20 16.94 7.65
C VAL A 99 -32.39 17.18 8.60
N PRO A 100 -33.62 16.80 8.23
CA PRO A 100 -34.75 16.91 9.14
C PRO A 100 -34.54 15.99 10.33
N VAL A 101 -34.58 16.58 11.54
CA VAL A 101 -34.51 15.82 12.79
C VAL A 101 -35.94 15.55 13.25
N PRO A 102 -36.33 14.27 13.50
CA PRO A 102 -37.65 13.94 14.03
C PRO A 102 -37.94 14.70 15.36
N GLU A 103 -39.16 15.17 15.52
CA GLU A 103 -39.57 15.93 16.71
C GLU A 103 -39.38 15.15 18.02
N GLU A 104 -39.46 13.83 17.95
CA GLU A 104 -39.24 12.91 19.08
C GLU A 104 -37.82 13.02 19.69
N LEU A 105 -36.85 13.44 18.90
CA LEU A 105 -35.45 13.65 19.30
C LEU A 105 -35.16 15.09 19.74
N THR A 106 -36.17 15.97 19.72
CA THR A 106 -36.04 17.37 20.12
C THR A 106 -36.98 17.64 21.31
N PRO A 107 -36.64 17.20 22.53
CA PRO A 107 -37.53 17.42 23.68
C PRO A 107 -37.60 18.90 24.03
N GLY A 108 -38.83 19.45 23.96
CA GLY A 108 -39.35 20.70 24.60
C GLY A 108 -38.43 21.90 24.56
N ALA A 109 -38.91 23.08 24.57
CA ALA A 109 -38.35 24.42 24.88
C ALA A 109 -36.80 24.67 24.99
N GLY A 110 -35.96 23.74 24.52
CA GLY A 110 -34.51 23.86 24.49
C GLY A 110 -33.98 24.47 23.17
N PRO A 111 -32.70 24.77 23.09
CA PRO A 111 -32.07 25.31 21.87
C PRO A 111 -32.34 24.38 20.69
N ARG A 112 -32.88 24.93 19.58
CA ARG A 112 -33.22 24.14 18.39
C ARG A 112 -31.97 23.59 17.77
N LEU A 113 -31.80 22.26 17.86
CA LEU A 113 -30.72 21.52 17.22
C LEU A 113 -30.99 21.44 15.71
N ARG A 114 -30.09 21.94 14.92
CA ARG A 114 -30.10 21.72 13.46
C ARG A 114 -28.98 20.78 13.08
N LEU A 115 -29.33 19.75 12.29
CA LEU A 115 -28.41 18.76 11.78
C LEU A 115 -28.14 19.02 10.30
N TYR A 116 -26.90 19.18 9.94
CA TYR A 116 -26.47 19.36 8.56
C TYR A 116 -25.64 18.18 8.11
N ALA A 117 -25.93 17.68 6.90
CA ALA A 117 -25.07 16.74 6.19
C ALA A 117 -24.12 17.53 5.28
N LEU A 118 -22.85 17.36 5.49
CA LEU A 118 -21.77 17.91 4.68
C LEU A 118 -21.20 16.79 3.84
N SER A 119 -21.20 16.94 2.51
CA SER A 119 -20.49 16.03 1.60
C SER A 119 -19.45 16.81 0.80
N VAL A 120 -18.26 16.24 0.66
CA VAL A 120 -17.17 16.78 -0.17
C VAL A 120 -16.75 15.69 -1.13
N ALA A 121 -16.91 15.93 -2.42
CA ALA A 121 -16.44 15.05 -3.50
C ALA A 121 -15.17 15.64 -4.11
N VAL A 122 -14.10 14.87 -4.17
CA VAL A 122 -12.83 15.26 -4.80
C VAL A 122 -12.57 14.35 -5.99
N ARG A 123 -12.32 14.93 -7.16
CA ARG A 123 -12.07 14.21 -8.41
C ARG A 123 -10.69 14.54 -8.95
N TRP A 124 -10.00 13.52 -9.49
CA TRP A 124 -8.69 13.68 -10.15
C TRP A 124 -8.44 12.59 -11.19
N GLY A 125 -7.54 12.84 -12.13
CA GLY A 125 -7.11 11.85 -13.13
C GLY A 125 -8.23 11.29 -14.01
N GLY A 126 -9.31 12.05 -14.21
CA GLY A 126 -10.40 11.75 -15.12
C GLY A 126 -11.49 10.82 -14.57
N SER A 127 -11.17 9.79 -13.81
CA SER A 127 -12.16 8.80 -13.34
C SER A 127 -12.12 8.50 -11.84
N ARG A 128 -11.16 9.04 -11.12
CA ARG A 128 -11.02 8.78 -9.68
C ARG A 128 -11.80 9.80 -8.88
N THR A 129 -12.55 9.31 -7.91
CA THR A 129 -13.35 10.13 -7.01
C THR A 129 -13.19 9.64 -5.59
N LEU A 130 -13.06 10.59 -4.66
CA LEU A 130 -13.14 10.38 -3.22
C LEU A 130 -14.33 11.18 -2.71
N GLU A 131 -15.17 10.58 -1.89
CA GLU A 131 -16.27 11.26 -1.22
C GLU A 131 -16.09 11.19 0.30
N LEU A 132 -16.12 12.36 0.94
CA LEU A 132 -16.12 12.52 2.39
C LEU A 132 -17.52 12.99 2.81
N ALA A 133 -18.18 12.23 3.70
CA ALA A 133 -19.44 12.63 4.28
C ALA A 133 -19.30 12.85 5.81
N SER A 134 -19.90 13.90 6.32
CA SER A 134 -19.88 14.23 7.74
C SER A 134 -21.22 14.83 8.16
N LEU A 135 -21.63 14.56 9.40
CA LEU A 135 -22.78 15.21 10.01
C LEU A 135 -22.30 16.26 11.01
N ARG A 136 -22.89 17.44 10.94
CA ARG A 136 -22.58 18.54 11.86
C ARG A 136 -23.85 19.05 12.54
N THR A 137 -23.77 19.26 13.83
CA THR A 137 -24.84 19.84 14.62
C THR A 137 -24.54 21.29 14.94
N VAL A 138 -25.52 22.16 14.72
CA VAL A 138 -25.44 23.58 15.11
C VAL A 138 -26.55 23.84 16.12
N THR A 139 -26.15 24.32 17.28
CA THR A 139 -27.06 24.77 18.32
C THR A 139 -27.25 26.26 18.15
N ARG A 140 -28.45 26.71 17.75
CA ARG A 140 -28.78 28.11 17.72
C ARG A 140 -29.36 28.51 19.07
N ALA A 141 -28.64 29.32 19.81
CA ALA A 141 -29.21 29.97 21.01
C ALA A 141 -30.42 30.79 20.56
N VAL A 142 -31.59 30.53 21.15
CA VAL A 142 -32.73 31.44 21.00
C VAL A 142 -32.34 32.72 21.74
N ALA A 143 -32.14 33.81 21.00
CA ALA A 143 -31.97 35.11 21.64
C ALA A 143 -33.22 35.44 22.44
N PRO A 144 -33.08 36.00 23.64
CA PRO A 144 -34.20 36.38 24.49
C PRO A 144 -35.09 37.46 23.86
#